data_78d00f7828bd14b67b49b3b3f8bd3600
#
_entry.id   78d00f7828bd14b67b49b3b3f8bd3600
#
_cell.length_a   1.000
_cell.length_b   1.000
_cell.length_c   1.000
_cell.angle_alpha   90.00
_cell.angle_beta   90.00
_cell.angle_gamma   90.00
#
_symmetry.space_group_name_H-M   'P 1'
#
loop_
_entity.id
_entity.type
_entity.pdbx_description
1 polymer ?
#
loop_
_entity_poly.entity_id
_entity_poly.type
_entity_poly.pdbx_seq_one_letter_code
_entity_poly.pdbx_strand_id
1 'polypeptide(L)'
;MLVLFIHGVAESKVKFAEPLKNLIQTEFSQRGKQLPHFHSGFYGDILTDKGKVWNFIHQDLQKFQQENPYVDSQDILRGKELREGFISDFVGDAFTYLNYRRGKKIRHLITEHLEDFIKNHSEEKELHIIAHSMGTVILWDMLFSDNFDNDDPAFKFGSLINDKVKLKSITTMGSPVIFLICY
;
A
#
# COMPACT_ATOMS: atom_id res chain seq x y z
N MET A 1 13.00 -10.20 -16.10
CA MET A 1 12.03 -9.12 -15.75
C MET A 1 11.84 -9.04 -14.25
N LEU A 2 11.56 -7.85 -13.73
CA LEU A 2 11.36 -7.57 -12.31
C LEU A 2 9.86 -7.51 -11.98
N VAL A 3 9.45 -8.06 -10.84
CA VAL A 3 8.08 -7.96 -10.32
C VAL A 3 8.13 -7.46 -8.89
N LEU A 4 7.65 -6.24 -8.65
CA LEU A 4 7.53 -5.60 -7.35
C LEU A 4 6.12 -5.76 -6.82
N PHE A 5 5.97 -6.27 -5.59
CA PHE A 5 4.69 -6.33 -4.87
C PHE A 5 4.60 -5.21 -3.85
N ILE A 6 3.45 -4.55 -3.78
CA ILE A 6 3.13 -3.53 -2.77
C ILE A 6 1.85 -3.98 -2.06
N HIS A 7 1.94 -4.21 -0.74
CA HIS A 7 0.82 -4.74 0.03
C HIS A 7 -0.23 -3.68 0.41
N GLY A 8 -1.33 -4.14 0.94
CA GLY A 8 -2.39 -3.31 1.51
C GLY A 8 -2.23 -3.04 3.00
N VAL A 9 -3.35 -2.82 3.65
CA VAL A 9 -3.48 -2.59 5.10
C VAL A 9 -3.29 -3.87 5.90
N ALA A 10 -3.06 -3.71 7.21
CA ALA A 10 -3.00 -4.79 8.20
C ALA A 10 -1.97 -5.89 7.91
N GLU A 11 -1.06 -5.66 6.98
CA GLU A 11 -0.06 -6.67 6.65
C GLU A 11 1.09 -6.64 7.66
N SER A 12 1.23 -7.73 8.38
CA SER A 12 2.28 -7.91 9.39
C SER A 12 3.39 -8.88 8.96
N LYS A 13 3.28 -9.45 7.75
CA LYS A 13 4.21 -10.48 7.29
C LYS A 13 4.98 -10.01 6.06
N VAL A 14 6.29 -10.06 6.15
CA VAL A 14 7.19 -9.77 5.00
C VAL A 14 6.90 -10.70 3.81
N LYS A 15 6.39 -11.90 4.07
CA LYS A 15 6.08 -12.92 3.03
C LYS A 15 4.66 -12.81 2.47
N PHE A 16 4.01 -11.65 2.54
CA PHE A 16 2.64 -11.45 2.07
C PHE A 16 2.42 -11.84 0.59
N ALA A 17 3.43 -11.68 -0.24
CA ALA A 17 3.36 -11.95 -1.68
C ALA A 17 3.61 -13.42 -2.07
N GLU A 18 4.04 -14.28 -1.15
CA GLU A 18 4.44 -15.66 -1.48
C GLU A 18 3.35 -16.48 -2.18
N PRO A 19 2.07 -16.43 -1.79
CA PRO A 19 1.03 -17.18 -2.50
C PRO A 19 0.92 -16.80 -3.98
N LEU A 20 0.91 -15.49 -4.28
CA LEU A 20 0.81 -15.00 -5.65
C LEU A 20 2.10 -15.25 -6.45
N LYS A 21 3.25 -15.06 -5.80
CA LYS A 21 4.55 -15.38 -6.38
C LYS A 21 4.62 -16.84 -6.83
N ASN A 22 4.19 -17.78 -5.98
CA ASN A 22 4.17 -19.21 -6.30
C ASN A 22 3.28 -19.53 -7.50
N LEU A 23 2.11 -18.89 -7.60
CA LEU A 23 1.21 -19.02 -8.75
C LEU A 23 1.88 -18.52 -10.04
N ILE A 24 2.51 -17.35 -10.01
CA ILE A 24 3.24 -16.79 -11.16
C ILE A 24 4.40 -17.71 -11.57
N GLN A 25 5.18 -18.22 -10.62
CA GLN A 25 6.28 -19.14 -10.91
C GLN A 25 5.80 -20.43 -11.56
N THR A 26 4.69 -20.99 -11.06
CA THR A 26 4.09 -22.20 -11.63
C THR A 26 3.66 -21.96 -13.08
N GLU A 27 2.99 -20.86 -13.35
CA GLU A 27 2.51 -20.51 -14.70
C GLU A 27 3.66 -20.28 -15.67
N PHE A 28 4.71 -19.58 -15.26
CA PHE A 28 5.90 -19.34 -16.08
C PHE A 28 6.64 -20.65 -16.38
N SER A 29 6.77 -21.53 -15.39
CA SER A 29 7.38 -22.85 -15.55
C SER A 29 6.61 -23.74 -16.51
N GLN A 30 5.29 -23.78 -16.39
CA GLN A 30 4.42 -24.55 -17.31
C GLN A 30 4.52 -24.07 -18.76
N ARG A 31 4.77 -22.77 -18.96
CA ARG A 31 4.94 -22.18 -20.30
C ARG A 31 6.40 -22.22 -20.81
N GLY A 32 7.31 -22.81 -20.05
CA GLY A 32 8.73 -22.86 -20.40
C GLY A 32 9.40 -21.47 -20.48
N LYS A 33 8.89 -20.48 -19.73
CA LYS A 33 9.42 -19.12 -19.71
C LYS A 33 10.41 -18.95 -18.58
N GLN A 34 11.39 -18.05 -18.77
CA GLN A 34 12.32 -17.62 -17.72
C GLN A 34 11.53 -17.01 -16.55
N LEU A 35 11.85 -17.46 -15.33
CA LEU A 35 11.20 -16.98 -14.13
C LEU A 35 11.54 -15.51 -13.87
N PRO A 36 10.57 -14.70 -13.44
CA PRO A 36 10.81 -13.35 -12.99
C PRO A 36 11.63 -13.31 -11.70
N HIS A 37 12.33 -12.21 -11.47
CA HIS A 37 12.80 -11.83 -10.15
C HIS A 37 11.67 -11.14 -9.39
N PHE A 38 11.52 -11.46 -8.10
CA PHE A 38 10.44 -10.96 -7.27
C PHE A 38 10.96 -10.18 -6.07
N HIS A 39 10.32 -9.09 -5.75
CA HIS A 39 10.57 -8.33 -4.53
C HIS A 39 9.28 -7.91 -3.85
N SER A 40 9.25 -8.01 -2.51
CA SER A 40 8.12 -7.58 -1.68
C SER A 40 8.46 -6.25 -1.02
N GLY A 41 7.85 -5.17 -1.49
CA GLY A 41 7.96 -3.83 -0.89
C GLY A 41 7.15 -3.78 0.41
N PHE A 42 7.73 -4.31 1.50
CA PHE A 42 7.09 -4.37 2.80
C PHE A 42 7.30 -3.08 3.58
N TYR A 43 6.22 -2.49 4.09
CA TYR A 43 6.22 -1.27 4.91
C TYR A 43 5.35 -1.39 6.17
N GLY A 44 4.91 -2.62 6.51
CA GLY A 44 4.00 -2.88 7.64
C GLY A 44 4.50 -2.38 8.98
N ASP A 45 5.81 -2.35 9.20
CA ASP A 45 6.42 -1.88 10.46
C ASP A 45 6.18 -0.38 10.73
N ILE A 46 5.88 0.42 9.68
CA ILE A 46 5.58 1.85 9.81
C ILE A 46 4.13 2.07 10.23
N LEU A 47 3.25 1.11 9.94
CA LEU A 47 1.80 1.19 10.20
C LEU A 47 1.42 0.89 11.65
N THR A 48 2.38 0.67 12.53
CA THR A 48 2.14 0.24 13.91
C THR A 48 1.71 1.40 14.83
N ASP A 49 0.43 1.57 15.05
CA ASP A 49 -0.16 2.01 16.33
C ASP A 49 -1.71 1.89 16.31
N LYS A 50 -2.20 0.68 16.02
CA LYS A 50 -3.64 0.37 15.92
C LYS A 50 -4.43 0.81 17.16
N GLY A 51 -3.83 0.70 18.34
CA GLY A 51 -4.50 1.04 19.60
C GLY A 51 -4.80 2.54 19.77
N LYS A 52 -3.95 3.43 19.28
CA LYS A 52 -4.16 4.88 19.41
C LYS A 52 -5.22 5.40 18.46
N VAL A 53 -5.27 4.91 17.22
CA VAL A 53 -6.28 5.31 16.24
C VAL A 53 -7.67 4.92 16.74
N TRP A 54 -7.84 3.72 17.30
CA TRP A 54 -9.10 3.30 17.90
C TRP A 54 -9.54 4.19 19.06
N ASN A 55 -8.61 4.59 19.92
CA ASN A 55 -8.95 5.48 21.02
C ASN A 55 -9.45 6.85 20.50
N PHE A 56 -8.87 7.38 19.42
CA PHE A 56 -9.36 8.61 18.80
C PHE A 56 -10.75 8.43 18.17
N ILE A 57 -10.96 7.36 17.40
CA ILE A 57 -12.26 7.06 16.80
C ILE A 57 -13.33 6.88 17.88
N HIS A 58 -13.02 6.18 18.97
CA HIS A 58 -13.95 6.04 20.09
C HIS A 58 -14.26 7.39 20.78
N GLN A 59 -13.26 8.23 20.97
CA GLN A 59 -13.47 9.56 21.56
C GLN A 59 -14.34 10.46 20.64
N ASP A 60 -14.08 10.43 19.35
CA ASP A 60 -14.86 11.20 18.37
C ASP A 60 -16.28 10.69 18.23
N LEU A 61 -16.50 9.36 18.26
CA LEU A 61 -17.84 8.77 18.26
C LEU A 61 -18.61 9.11 19.54
N GLN A 62 -17.96 9.08 20.71
CA GLN A 62 -18.57 9.49 21.97
C GLN A 62 -18.97 10.96 21.95
N LYS A 63 -18.11 11.84 21.42
CA LYS A 63 -18.40 13.26 21.27
C LYS A 63 -19.54 13.50 20.30
N PHE A 64 -19.52 12.84 19.15
CA PHE A 64 -20.60 12.90 18.16
C PHE A 64 -21.95 12.44 18.73
N GLN A 65 -21.96 11.38 19.56
CA GLN A 65 -23.16 10.88 20.21
C GLN A 65 -23.70 11.86 21.26
N GLN A 66 -22.81 12.55 21.99
CA GLN A 66 -23.20 13.59 22.94
C GLN A 66 -23.84 14.81 22.23
N GLU A 67 -23.32 15.17 21.05
CA GLU A 67 -23.83 16.26 20.23
C GLU A 67 -25.09 15.87 19.44
N ASN A 68 -25.33 14.58 19.21
CA ASN A 68 -26.44 14.05 18.41
C ASN A 68 -27.17 12.89 19.14
N PRO A 69 -27.91 13.16 20.21
CA PRO A 69 -28.50 12.13 21.07
C PRO A 69 -29.58 11.25 20.40
N TYR A 70 -30.02 11.63 19.19
CA TYR A 70 -30.99 10.84 18.40
C TYR A 70 -30.35 9.84 17.44
N VAL A 71 -29.02 9.83 17.33
CA VAL A 71 -28.30 8.88 16.49
C VAL A 71 -27.92 7.67 17.33
N ASP A 72 -28.48 6.50 16.99
CA ASP A 72 -28.10 5.26 17.64
C ASP A 72 -26.71 4.83 17.18
N SER A 73 -25.70 5.09 18.02
CA SER A 73 -24.32 4.67 17.75
C SER A 73 -24.17 3.14 17.69
N GLN A 74 -25.14 2.39 18.24
CA GLN A 74 -25.15 0.92 18.13
C GLN A 74 -25.49 0.47 16.70
N ASP A 75 -26.28 1.21 15.95
CA ASP A 75 -26.54 0.93 14.53
C ASP A 75 -25.30 1.19 13.65
N ILE A 76 -24.49 2.18 14.01
CA ILE A 76 -23.18 2.43 13.35
C ILE A 76 -22.21 1.29 13.67
N LEU A 77 -22.33 0.70 14.86
CA LEU A 77 -21.49 -0.39 15.33
C LEU A 77 -22.06 -1.80 15.03
N ARG A 78 -23.27 -1.89 14.46
CA ARG A 78 -23.90 -3.15 14.06
C ARG A 78 -23.06 -3.83 12.98
N GLY A 79 -22.57 -5.02 13.25
CA GLY A 79 -21.60 -5.73 12.40
C GLY A 79 -20.14 -5.47 12.81
N LYS A 80 -19.95 -5.04 14.04
CA LYS A 80 -18.68 -4.68 14.68
C LYS A 80 -17.59 -5.74 14.45
N GLU A 81 -17.89 -7.01 14.69
CA GLU A 81 -16.91 -8.09 14.61
C GLU A 81 -16.35 -8.35 13.19
N LEU A 82 -17.17 -8.17 12.14
CA LEU A 82 -16.74 -8.28 10.75
C LEU A 82 -16.10 -6.99 10.22
N ARG A 83 -16.47 -5.84 10.77
CA ARG A 83 -15.96 -4.51 10.37
C ARG A 83 -14.77 -4.07 11.22
N GLU A 84 -14.69 -4.50 12.48
CA GLU A 84 -13.62 -4.13 13.42
C GLU A 84 -12.23 -4.54 12.94
N GLY A 85 -12.09 -5.70 12.29
CA GLY A 85 -10.81 -6.09 11.71
C GLY A 85 -10.45 -5.25 10.48
N PHE A 86 -11.26 -5.31 9.44
CA PHE A 86 -10.90 -4.76 8.13
C PHE A 86 -11.02 -3.23 8.05
N ILE A 87 -12.15 -2.67 8.52
CA ILE A 87 -12.36 -1.21 8.42
C ILE A 87 -11.42 -0.46 9.36
N SER A 88 -11.17 -0.97 10.55
CA SER A 88 -10.26 -0.32 11.49
C SER A 88 -8.82 -0.36 11.02
N ASP A 89 -8.41 -1.50 10.50
CA ASP A 89 -7.08 -1.65 9.95
C ASP A 89 -6.92 -0.76 8.70
N PHE A 90 -7.92 -0.73 7.82
CA PHE A 90 -7.93 0.13 6.64
C PHE A 90 -7.92 1.61 7.01
N VAL A 91 -8.82 2.04 7.89
CA VAL A 91 -8.92 3.45 8.31
C VAL A 91 -7.67 3.87 9.07
N GLY A 92 -7.16 3.03 9.98
CA GLY A 92 -5.92 3.31 10.72
C GLY A 92 -4.70 3.45 9.82
N ASP A 93 -4.56 2.56 8.86
CA ASP A 93 -3.44 2.58 7.91
C ASP A 93 -3.58 3.74 6.91
N ALA A 94 -4.82 4.05 6.46
CA ALA A 94 -5.09 5.21 5.62
C ALA A 94 -4.72 6.52 6.34
N PHE A 95 -5.17 6.70 7.60
CA PHE A 95 -4.79 7.88 8.38
C PHE A 95 -3.28 7.92 8.66
N THR A 96 -2.64 6.76 8.85
CA THR A 96 -1.19 6.70 9.00
C THR A 96 -0.48 7.18 7.74
N TYR A 97 -0.95 6.77 6.58
CA TYR A 97 -0.38 7.20 5.30
C TYR A 97 -0.66 8.68 5.01
N LEU A 98 -1.86 9.17 5.29
CA LEU A 98 -2.22 10.58 5.13
C LEU A 98 -1.45 11.50 6.07
N ASN A 99 -0.91 10.99 7.17
CA ASN A 99 0.03 11.76 7.97
C ASN A 99 1.31 12.01 7.15
N TYR A 100 1.59 13.27 6.87
CA TYR A 100 2.69 13.72 6.01
C TYR A 100 4.04 13.01 6.31
N ARG A 101 4.44 12.96 7.59
CA ARG A 101 5.73 12.37 7.98
C ARG A 101 5.77 10.86 7.80
N ARG A 102 4.67 10.17 8.10
CA ARG A 102 4.57 8.71 7.99
C ARG A 102 4.40 8.29 6.53
N GLY A 103 3.58 8.99 5.76
CA GLY A 103 3.43 8.78 4.33
C GLY A 103 4.77 8.93 3.60
N LYS A 104 5.53 9.97 3.90
CA LYS A 104 6.88 10.17 3.35
C LYS A 104 7.84 9.02 3.69
N LYS A 105 7.78 8.48 4.93
CA LYS A 105 8.58 7.30 5.32
C LYS A 105 8.18 6.05 4.55
N ILE A 106 6.89 5.82 4.33
CA ILE A 106 6.40 4.68 3.55
C ILE A 106 6.90 4.79 2.11
N ARG A 107 6.75 5.96 1.47
CA ARG A 107 7.25 6.20 0.11
C ARG A 107 8.76 6.04 0.02
N HIS A 108 9.49 6.49 1.03
CA HIS A 108 10.95 6.31 1.12
C HIS A 108 11.33 4.83 1.12
N LEU A 109 10.70 4.05 1.99
CA LEU A 109 10.99 2.62 2.11
C LEU A 109 10.67 1.86 0.81
N ILE A 110 9.53 2.15 0.17
CA ILE A 110 9.17 1.54 -1.12
C ILE A 110 10.19 1.92 -2.20
N THR A 111 10.66 3.17 -2.20
CA THR A 111 11.68 3.65 -3.14
C THR A 111 13.02 2.94 -2.92
N GLU A 112 13.46 2.77 -1.68
CA GLU A 112 14.66 2.01 -1.34
C GLU A 112 14.54 0.55 -1.79
N HIS A 113 13.42 -0.08 -1.52
CA HIS A 113 13.14 -1.44 -1.99
C HIS A 113 13.27 -1.57 -3.51
N LEU A 114 12.74 -0.63 -4.26
CA LEU A 114 12.86 -0.63 -5.73
C LEU A 114 14.30 -0.41 -6.17
N GLU A 115 15.01 0.55 -5.56
CA GLU A 115 16.40 0.86 -5.88
C GLU A 115 17.31 -0.35 -5.68
N ASP A 116 17.22 -1.00 -4.51
CA ASP A 116 18.00 -2.20 -4.19
C ASP A 116 17.64 -3.37 -5.11
N PHE A 117 16.36 -3.51 -5.44
CA PHE A 117 15.90 -4.54 -6.34
C PHE A 117 16.49 -4.37 -7.74
N ILE A 118 16.48 -3.15 -8.30
CA ILE A 118 17.10 -2.83 -9.58
C ILE A 118 18.63 -3.04 -9.53
N LYS A 119 19.26 -2.61 -8.45
CA LYS A 119 20.71 -2.73 -8.28
C LYS A 119 21.17 -4.20 -8.25
N ASN A 120 20.42 -5.06 -7.57
CA ASN A 120 20.72 -6.48 -7.46
C ASN A 120 20.43 -7.27 -8.74
N HIS A 121 19.71 -6.68 -9.70
CA HIS A 121 19.33 -7.28 -10.99
C HIS A 121 19.53 -6.25 -12.12
N SER A 122 20.70 -5.67 -12.21
CA SER A 122 21.01 -4.55 -13.10
C SER A 122 20.91 -4.89 -14.61
N GLU A 123 20.94 -6.15 -14.96
CA GLU A 123 20.73 -6.69 -16.31
C GLU A 123 19.26 -6.62 -16.75
N GLU A 124 18.31 -6.58 -15.80
CA GLU A 124 16.89 -6.55 -16.07
C GLU A 124 16.42 -5.10 -16.37
N LYS A 125 15.61 -4.96 -17.41
CA LYS A 125 15.13 -3.64 -17.84
C LYS A 125 13.61 -3.50 -17.82
N GLU A 126 12.89 -4.56 -17.49
CA GLU A 126 11.43 -4.56 -17.46
C GLU A 126 10.91 -4.71 -16.05
N LEU A 127 10.04 -3.77 -15.63
CA LEU A 127 9.41 -3.76 -14.31
C LEU A 127 7.89 -3.96 -14.44
N HIS A 128 7.35 -4.86 -13.64
CA HIS A 128 5.93 -5.03 -13.40
C HIS A 128 5.66 -4.74 -11.93
N ILE A 129 4.58 -4.01 -11.62
CA ILE A 129 4.18 -3.69 -10.25
C ILE A 129 2.81 -4.32 -9.99
N ILE A 130 2.70 -5.04 -8.88
CA ILE A 130 1.44 -5.61 -8.40
C ILE A 130 1.13 -4.97 -7.06
N ALA A 131 0.07 -4.18 -7.00
CA ALA A 131 -0.35 -3.48 -5.80
C ALA A 131 -1.72 -3.96 -5.33
N HIS A 132 -1.89 -4.10 -4.02
CA HIS A 132 -3.14 -4.56 -3.41
C HIS A 132 -3.67 -3.53 -2.41
N SER A 133 -5.00 -3.31 -2.43
CA SER A 133 -5.71 -2.46 -1.47
C SER A 133 -5.05 -1.08 -1.30
N MET A 134 -4.68 -0.67 -0.11
CA MET A 134 -4.01 0.61 0.19
C MET A 134 -2.68 0.79 -0.58
N GLY A 135 -1.98 -0.30 -0.89
CA GLY A 135 -0.78 -0.24 -1.73
C GLY A 135 -1.03 0.34 -3.11
N THR A 136 -2.26 0.24 -3.62
CA THR A 136 -2.66 0.86 -4.91
C THR A 136 -2.75 2.38 -4.79
N VAL A 137 -3.20 2.89 -3.65
CA VAL A 137 -3.28 4.34 -3.36
C VAL A 137 -1.89 4.92 -3.23
N ILE A 138 -1.02 4.25 -2.46
CA ILE A 138 0.37 4.66 -2.29
C ILE A 138 1.09 4.70 -3.63
N LEU A 139 0.93 3.66 -4.45
CA LEU A 139 1.53 3.62 -5.78
C LEU A 139 0.99 4.72 -6.69
N TRP A 140 -0.33 4.97 -6.66
CA TRP A 140 -0.96 6.04 -7.42
C TRP A 140 -0.40 7.40 -7.04
N ASP A 141 -0.31 7.68 -5.75
CA ASP A 141 0.30 8.89 -5.23
C ASP A 141 1.74 9.06 -5.71
N MET A 142 2.56 8.01 -5.59
CA MET A 142 3.97 8.06 -6.00
C MET A 142 4.18 8.30 -7.49
N LEU A 143 3.20 7.93 -8.33
CA LEU A 143 3.30 8.05 -9.78
C LEU A 143 2.67 9.34 -10.34
N PHE A 144 1.62 9.85 -9.68
CA PHE A 144 0.75 10.85 -10.30
C PHE A 144 0.42 12.05 -9.41
N SER A 145 0.85 12.08 -8.14
CA SER A 145 0.59 13.23 -7.29
C SER A 145 1.60 14.36 -7.54
N ASP A 146 1.07 15.56 -7.74
CA ASP A 146 1.87 16.80 -7.87
C ASP A 146 2.02 17.53 -6.53
N ASN A 147 1.45 17.00 -5.44
CA ASN A 147 1.34 17.68 -4.16
C ASN A 147 2.49 17.38 -3.18
N PHE A 148 3.59 16.83 -3.66
CA PHE A 148 4.74 16.50 -2.82
C PHE A 148 5.80 17.60 -2.84
N ASP A 149 6.49 17.75 -1.69
CA ASP A 149 7.68 18.60 -1.64
C ASP A 149 8.78 18.07 -2.58
N ASN A 150 9.63 18.96 -3.06
CA ASN A 150 10.70 18.65 -4.03
C ASN A 150 11.68 17.56 -3.57
N ASP A 151 11.76 17.29 -2.26
CA ASP A 151 12.60 16.25 -1.66
C ASP A 151 11.84 14.96 -1.35
N ASP A 152 10.60 14.81 -1.85
CA ASP A 152 9.82 13.59 -1.59
C ASP A 152 10.39 12.39 -2.37
N PRO A 153 10.46 11.22 -1.73
CA PRO A 153 10.95 9.98 -2.34
C PRO A 153 10.19 9.56 -3.62
N ALA A 154 8.97 10.03 -3.82
CA ALA A 154 8.17 9.77 -5.02
C ALA A 154 8.90 10.22 -6.31
N PHE A 155 9.62 11.35 -6.27
CA PHE A 155 10.39 11.82 -7.43
C PHE A 155 11.54 10.87 -7.79
N LYS A 156 12.24 10.35 -6.77
CA LYS A 156 13.28 9.35 -6.99
C LYS A 156 12.69 8.04 -7.52
N PHE A 157 11.54 7.61 -7.01
CA PHE A 157 10.82 6.44 -7.51
C PHE A 157 10.48 6.60 -9.00
N GLY A 158 9.93 7.74 -9.40
CA GLY A 158 9.65 8.07 -10.79
C GLY A 158 10.90 8.04 -11.68
N SER A 159 12.02 8.61 -11.21
CA SER A 159 13.30 8.57 -11.94
C SER A 159 13.82 7.14 -12.13
N LEU A 160 13.73 6.29 -11.11
CA LEU A 160 14.14 4.88 -11.22
C LEU A 160 13.35 4.16 -12.32
N ILE A 161 12.03 4.39 -12.38
CA ILE A 161 11.16 3.78 -13.39
C ILE A 161 11.45 4.30 -14.81
N ASN A 162 11.82 5.56 -14.95
CA ASN A 162 12.06 6.15 -16.26
C ASN A 162 13.49 5.91 -16.77
N ASP A 163 14.49 5.99 -15.87
CA ASP A 163 15.90 6.05 -16.26
C ASP A 163 16.61 4.68 -16.15
N LYS A 164 16.17 3.82 -15.24
CA LYS A 164 16.84 2.54 -14.94
C LYS A 164 16.11 1.33 -15.49
N VAL A 165 14.79 1.33 -15.38
CA VAL A 165 13.93 0.24 -15.84
C VAL A 165 12.72 0.82 -16.58
N LYS A 166 12.08 0.00 -17.42
CA LYS A 166 10.84 0.38 -18.11
C LYS A 166 9.65 -0.24 -17.41
N LEU A 167 8.75 0.57 -16.89
CA LEU A 167 7.46 0.09 -16.35
C LEU A 167 6.62 -0.49 -17.49
N LYS A 168 6.31 -1.77 -17.40
CA LYS A 168 5.55 -2.52 -18.42
C LYS A 168 4.08 -2.69 -18.04
N SER A 169 3.81 -2.92 -16.78
CA SER A 169 2.43 -3.04 -16.30
C SER A 169 2.30 -2.67 -14.83
N ILE A 170 1.12 -2.19 -14.50
CA ILE A 170 0.62 -2.07 -13.15
C ILE A 170 -0.61 -2.96 -13.05
N THR A 171 -0.62 -3.86 -12.06
CA THR A 171 -1.78 -4.67 -11.70
C THR A 171 -2.29 -4.23 -10.35
N THR A 172 -3.54 -3.77 -10.29
CA THR A 172 -4.19 -3.35 -9.05
C THR A 172 -5.22 -4.40 -8.62
N MET A 173 -5.23 -4.74 -7.34
CA MET A 173 -6.16 -5.72 -6.76
C MET A 173 -6.87 -5.08 -5.56
N GLY A 174 -8.22 -5.15 -5.53
CA GLY A 174 -9.02 -4.59 -4.45
C GLY A 174 -8.73 -3.10 -4.19
N SER A 175 -8.60 -2.31 -5.26
CA SER A 175 -8.15 -0.92 -5.19
C SER A 175 -9.25 0.02 -4.68
N PRO A 176 -9.02 0.80 -3.60
CA PRO A 176 -9.91 1.85 -3.14
C PRO A 176 -9.65 3.21 -3.80
N VAL A 177 -8.76 3.29 -4.79
CA VAL A 177 -8.31 4.56 -5.42
C VAL A 177 -9.50 5.39 -5.89
N ILE A 178 -10.54 4.77 -6.45
CA ILE A 178 -11.72 5.49 -6.95
C ILE A 178 -12.45 6.30 -5.87
N PHE A 179 -12.37 5.87 -4.60
CA PHE A 179 -12.98 6.58 -3.48
C PHE A 179 -12.13 7.74 -2.96
N LEU A 180 -10.86 7.80 -3.34
CA LEU A 180 -9.88 8.77 -2.82
C LEU A 180 -9.52 9.85 -3.85
N ILE A 181 -9.79 9.63 -5.13
CA ILE A 181 -9.56 10.62 -6.21
C ILE A 181 -10.71 11.63 -6.31
N CYS A 182 -11.87 11.37 -5.69
CA CYS A 182 -13.06 12.24 -5.77
C CYS A 182 -13.08 13.37 -4.72
N TYR A 183 -11.96 13.65 -4.07
CA TYR A 183 -11.80 14.75 -3.11
C TYR A 183 -10.56 15.57 -3.55
#